data_ae9d9794119213c585cdbb7a4ab713dd
#
_entry.id   ae9d9794119213c585cdbb7a4ab713dd
#
_cell.length_a   1.000
_cell.length_b   1.000
_cell.length_c   1.000
_cell.angle_alpha   90.00
_cell.angle_beta   90.00
_cell.angle_gamma   90.00
#
_symmetry.space_group_name_H-M   'P 1'
#
loop_
_entity.id
_entity.type
_entity.pdbx_description
1 polymer ?
#
loop_
_entity_poly.entity_id
_entity_poly.type
_entity_poly.pdbx_seq_one_letter_code
_entity_poly.pdbx_strand_id
1 'polypeptide(L)'
;MSEVEGLKTYEVRTYGCQMNVHDSERLSGLLEGAGYVRAPEGADGDADVVVFNTCAVRENADNKLYGNLGRLAPMKTKRPGMQIAVGGCLAQKDRDTIVKRAPWVDVVFGTHNIGKLPVLLERARIQEEAQIEIAESLEAFPSTLPTRRESAYAAWVSISVGCNNTCTFCIVPALRGKEKDRRTGDILAEIEALVAEGVSEITLLGQNVNAYGSDIGDREAFSKLLRACGKIEGLERVRFTSPHPRDFTDDVIAAMAETPNVMPQLHMPMQSGSDTILKAMRRSYRQERFLGIIEKVRAAMPDAAISTDIIVGFPGETEEDFEQTMHAVRQARFANAFTFQYSKRPGTPAAEMEGQIPKEVVQERYMRLSALQEEISWDENKKQVGRTLEVMVAEGEGRKDGATHRLSGRAPDNRLVHFTKPDEDVRPGDVVTVEITYAAPHHLLAEGAPLGVRRTRSGDAWEKRTAAEAAKPAGVMLGLPGIGAPAPLPAASAPGCGCD
;
A
#
# COMPACT_ATOMS: atom_id res chain seq x y z
N MET A 1 19.91 -22.27 36.59
CA MET A 1 20.48 -21.06 35.94
C MET A 1 19.61 -20.80 34.72
N SER A 2 18.61 -19.93 34.85
CA SER A 2 17.72 -19.52 33.75
C SER A 2 18.49 -18.49 32.91
N GLU A 3 18.93 -18.88 31.73
CA GLU A 3 19.33 -17.92 30.68
C GLU A 3 18.15 -17.01 30.40
N VAL A 4 18.30 -15.73 30.68
CA VAL A 4 17.41 -14.69 30.12
C VAL A 4 17.78 -14.65 28.64
N GLU A 5 17.11 -15.46 27.81
CA GLU A 5 17.17 -15.33 26.36
C GLU A 5 16.76 -13.91 26.03
N GLY A 6 17.65 -13.15 25.38
CA GLY A 6 17.34 -11.82 24.87
C GLY A 6 16.16 -11.90 23.92
N LEU A 7 15.25 -10.91 23.99
CA LEU A 7 14.08 -10.84 23.11
C LEU A 7 14.53 -10.89 21.66
N LYS A 8 13.99 -11.83 20.88
CA LYS A 8 14.30 -11.97 19.46
C LYS A 8 13.70 -10.81 18.67
N THR A 9 14.46 -10.31 17.74
CA THR A 9 14.07 -9.19 16.89
C THR A 9 13.53 -9.65 15.54
N TYR A 10 12.61 -8.84 14.94
CA TYR A 10 12.09 -9.10 13.60
C TYR A 10 12.09 -7.86 12.73
N GLU A 11 12.17 -8.08 11.42
CA GLU A 11 11.98 -7.09 10.36
C GLU A 11 11.02 -7.63 9.29
N VAL A 12 10.03 -6.84 8.86
CA VAL A 12 9.16 -7.18 7.73
C VAL A 12 9.44 -6.24 6.57
N ARG A 13 9.84 -6.78 5.43
CA ARG A 13 10.12 -6.05 4.19
C ARG A 13 9.01 -6.28 3.18
N THR A 14 8.27 -5.24 2.86
CA THR A 14 7.11 -5.31 1.96
C THR A 14 7.46 -4.82 0.55
N TYR A 15 7.24 -5.68 -0.44
CA TYR A 15 7.37 -5.32 -1.85
C TYR A 15 6.06 -5.61 -2.57
N GLY A 16 5.20 -4.59 -2.74
CA GLY A 16 3.91 -4.88 -3.39
C GLY A 16 2.90 -3.76 -3.39
N CYS A 17 1.64 -4.16 -3.37
CA CYS A 17 0.47 -3.29 -3.33
C CYS A 17 -0.07 -3.14 -1.89
N GLN A 18 -1.15 -2.38 -1.73
CA GLN A 18 -1.82 -2.14 -0.45
C GLN A 18 -2.21 -3.44 0.28
N MET A 19 -2.60 -4.48 -0.48
CA MET A 19 -2.90 -5.79 0.11
C MET A 19 -1.66 -6.42 0.79
N ASN A 20 -0.47 -6.23 0.19
CA ASN A 20 0.77 -6.71 0.83
C ASN A 20 1.11 -5.87 2.08
N VAL A 21 0.84 -4.55 2.07
CA VAL A 21 1.04 -3.72 3.26
C VAL A 21 0.14 -4.23 4.39
N HIS A 22 -1.14 -4.42 4.13
CA HIS A 22 -2.07 -4.98 5.12
C HIS A 22 -1.67 -6.38 5.60
N ASP A 23 -1.23 -7.27 4.70
CA ASP A 23 -0.69 -8.58 5.08
C ASP A 23 0.55 -8.44 5.97
N SER A 24 1.41 -7.43 5.73
CA SER A 24 2.62 -7.16 6.54
C SER A 24 2.30 -6.63 7.93
N GLU A 25 1.26 -5.81 8.08
CA GLU A 25 0.77 -5.37 9.38
C GLU A 25 0.32 -6.57 10.25
N ARG A 26 -0.35 -7.55 9.61
CA ARG A 26 -0.76 -8.80 10.26
C ARG A 26 0.45 -9.68 10.63
N LEU A 27 1.42 -9.81 9.72
CA LEU A 27 2.67 -10.54 9.99
C LEU A 27 3.40 -9.94 11.19
N SER A 28 3.49 -8.60 11.25
CA SER A 28 4.08 -7.89 12.38
C SER A 28 3.33 -8.15 13.69
N GLY A 29 2.00 -8.07 13.66
CA GLY A 29 1.18 -8.37 14.85
C GLY A 29 1.32 -9.81 15.34
N LEU A 30 1.41 -10.78 14.44
CA LEU A 30 1.64 -12.19 14.76
C LEU A 30 3.00 -12.42 15.41
N LEU A 31 4.07 -11.78 14.90
CA LEU A 31 5.39 -11.88 15.47
C LEU A 31 5.48 -11.23 16.84
N GLU A 32 4.89 -10.05 17.03
CA GLU A 32 4.81 -9.42 18.35
C GLU A 32 4.00 -10.25 19.35
N GLY A 33 2.87 -10.84 18.90
CA GLY A 33 2.09 -11.77 19.70
C GLY A 33 2.85 -13.06 20.09
N ALA A 34 3.86 -13.45 19.29
CA ALA A 34 4.76 -14.57 19.56
C ALA A 34 6.00 -14.16 20.40
N GLY A 35 6.07 -12.90 20.85
CA GLY A 35 7.16 -12.41 21.72
C GLY A 35 8.37 -11.84 20.99
N TYR A 36 8.29 -11.61 19.68
CA TYR A 36 9.33 -10.91 18.94
C TYR A 36 9.19 -9.39 19.10
N VAL A 37 10.29 -8.67 18.99
CA VAL A 37 10.33 -7.20 19.03
C VAL A 37 10.80 -6.67 17.67
N ARG A 38 10.19 -5.61 17.19
CA ARG A 38 10.60 -4.98 15.92
C ARG A 38 12.03 -4.46 16.03
N ALA A 39 12.86 -4.81 15.04
CA ALA A 39 14.21 -4.28 14.95
C ALA A 39 14.20 -2.76 14.72
N PRO A 40 15.18 -1.99 15.22
CA PRO A 40 15.30 -0.56 14.96
C PRO A 40 15.36 -0.25 13.46
N GLU A 41 14.88 0.92 13.06
CA GLU A 41 15.03 1.39 11.68
C GLU A 41 16.51 1.50 11.30
N GLY A 42 16.86 1.02 10.11
CA GLY A 42 18.25 0.99 9.64
C GLY A 42 19.08 -0.21 10.09
N ALA A 43 18.48 -1.16 10.80
CA ALA A 43 19.14 -2.40 11.24
C ALA A 43 19.48 -3.36 10.08
N ASP A 44 19.26 -2.99 8.84
CA ASP A 44 19.52 -3.65 7.55
C ASP A 44 20.01 -5.13 7.64
N GLY A 45 19.12 -6.01 8.13
CA GLY A 45 19.40 -7.46 8.27
C GLY A 45 20.00 -7.88 9.62
N ASP A 46 20.10 -7.01 10.60
CA ASP A 46 20.53 -7.36 11.96
C ASP A 46 19.42 -8.00 12.82
N ALA A 47 18.20 -8.09 12.28
CA ALA A 47 17.11 -8.79 12.94
C ALA A 47 17.34 -10.30 12.99
N ASP A 48 16.82 -10.95 14.03
CA ASP A 48 16.87 -12.43 14.19
C ASP A 48 15.93 -13.12 13.20
N VAL A 49 14.85 -12.43 12.79
CA VAL A 49 13.91 -12.90 11.77
C VAL A 49 13.70 -11.79 10.73
N VAL A 50 13.97 -12.10 9.46
CA VAL A 50 13.64 -11.20 8.33
C VAL A 50 12.57 -11.84 7.47
N VAL A 51 11.42 -11.16 7.36
CA VAL A 51 10.28 -11.62 6.58
C VAL A 51 10.14 -10.77 5.32
N PHE A 52 10.16 -11.39 4.16
CA PHE A 52 9.83 -10.75 2.89
C PHE A 52 8.37 -11.02 2.53
N ASN A 53 7.55 -9.99 2.44
CA ASN A 53 6.20 -10.09 1.91
C ASN A 53 6.17 -9.49 0.49
N THR A 54 5.97 -10.33 -0.50
CA THR A 54 6.27 -9.97 -1.89
C THR A 54 5.09 -10.14 -2.83
N CYS A 55 5.01 -9.23 -3.81
CA CYS A 55 4.01 -9.23 -4.88
C CYS A 55 4.52 -10.02 -6.10
N ALA A 56 3.65 -10.77 -6.76
CA ALA A 56 3.93 -11.42 -8.04
C ALA A 56 3.41 -10.61 -9.26
N VAL A 57 2.87 -9.42 -9.02
CA VAL A 57 2.26 -8.59 -10.07
C VAL A 57 3.26 -7.64 -10.74
N ARG A 58 4.37 -7.33 -10.08
CA ARG A 58 5.39 -6.40 -10.58
C ARG A 58 6.71 -7.16 -10.79
N GLU A 59 7.21 -7.18 -12.01
CA GLU A 59 8.48 -7.82 -12.40
C GLU A 59 9.67 -7.38 -11.52
N ASN A 60 9.73 -6.08 -11.20
CA ASN A 60 10.76 -5.55 -10.31
C ASN A 60 10.68 -6.09 -8.86
N ALA A 61 9.58 -6.69 -8.44
CA ALA A 61 9.47 -7.28 -7.11
C ALA A 61 10.28 -8.59 -7.02
N ASP A 62 10.26 -9.41 -8.07
CA ASP A 62 11.04 -10.65 -8.16
C ASP A 62 12.53 -10.33 -8.07
N ASN A 63 13.02 -9.38 -8.88
CA ASN A 63 14.43 -8.97 -8.88
C ASN A 63 14.85 -8.38 -7.52
N LYS A 64 14.01 -7.57 -6.91
CA LYS A 64 14.28 -7.02 -5.58
C LYS A 64 14.34 -8.09 -4.50
N LEU A 65 13.43 -9.08 -4.53
CA LEU A 65 13.46 -10.18 -3.57
C LEU A 65 14.78 -10.94 -3.67
N TYR A 66 15.11 -11.50 -4.84
CA TYR A 66 16.31 -12.32 -4.98
C TYR A 66 17.61 -11.53 -4.75
N GLY A 67 17.65 -10.25 -5.13
CA GLY A 67 18.78 -9.37 -4.82
C GLY A 67 18.97 -9.17 -3.32
N ASN A 68 17.88 -8.99 -2.55
CA ASN A 68 17.95 -8.85 -1.10
C ASN A 68 18.25 -10.19 -0.40
N LEU A 69 17.67 -11.29 -0.87
CA LEU A 69 18.02 -12.63 -0.37
C LEU A 69 19.51 -12.91 -0.54
N GLY A 70 20.10 -12.55 -1.68
CA GLY A 70 21.55 -12.67 -1.92
C GLY A 70 22.40 -11.85 -0.93
N ARG A 71 21.95 -10.67 -0.53
CA ARG A 71 22.63 -9.84 0.49
C ARG A 71 22.57 -10.46 1.88
N LEU A 72 21.51 -11.18 2.22
CA LEU A 72 21.35 -11.82 3.51
C LEU A 72 22.11 -13.14 3.65
N ALA A 73 22.48 -13.81 2.56
CA ALA A 73 23.21 -15.08 2.59
C ALA A 73 24.51 -15.04 3.44
N PRO A 74 25.43 -14.07 3.23
CA PRO A 74 26.64 -13.96 4.05
C PRO A 74 26.35 -13.57 5.50
N MET A 75 25.25 -12.85 5.76
CA MET A 75 24.86 -12.49 7.13
C MET A 75 24.36 -13.71 7.89
N LYS A 76 23.52 -14.54 7.27
CA LYS A 76 23.06 -15.79 7.84
C LYS A 76 24.20 -16.76 8.13
N THR A 77 25.23 -16.81 7.27
CA THR A 77 26.42 -17.63 7.51
C THR A 77 27.18 -17.20 8.80
N LYS A 78 27.20 -15.89 9.06
CA LYS A 78 27.80 -15.32 10.27
C LYS A 78 26.92 -15.47 11.52
N ARG A 79 25.60 -15.58 11.33
CA ARG A 79 24.56 -15.66 12.36
C ARG A 79 23.67 -16.88 12.11
N PRO A 80 24.11 -18.11 12.45
CA PRO A 80 23.35 -19.34 12.15
C PRO A 80 21.94 -19.36 12.73
N GLY A 81 21.70 -18.65 13.85
CA GLY A 81 20.35 -18.50 14.45
C GLY A 81 19.39 -17.55 13.75
N MET A 82 19.87 -16.76 12.76
CA MET A 82 19.04 -15.89 11.97
C MET A 82 18.08 -16.71 11.10
N GLN A 83 16.82 -16.28 11.00
CA GLN A 83 15.82 -16.92 10.14
C GLN A 83 15.34 -15.97 9.05
N ILE A 84 15.15 -16.51 7.84
CA ILE A 84 14.65 -15.78 6.67
C ILE A 84 13.36 -16.44 6.19
N ALA A 85 12.27 -15.66 6.17
CA ALA A 85 10.97 -16.11 5.70
C ALA A 85 10.56 -15.33 4.44
N VAL A 86 9.95 -16.03 3.47
CA VAL A 86 9.41 -15.42 2.25
C VAL A 86 7.93 -15.75 2.15
N GLY A 87 7.10 -14.70 2.11
CA GLY A 87 5.65 -14.80 2.04
C GLY A 87 5.05 -13.98 0.92
N GLY A 88 3.72 -14.03 0.79
CA GLY A 88 2.95 -13.24 -0.14
C GLY A 88 2.75 -13.89 -1.51
N CYS A 89 2.32 -13.07 -2.49
CA CYS A 89 1.91 -13.58 -3.81
C CYS A 89 3.05 -14.26 -4.58
N LEU A 90 4.30 -13.83 -4.40
CA LEU A 90 5.43 -14.45 -5.07
C LEU A 90 5.74 -15.83 -4.46
N ALA A 91 5.66 -15.96 -3.14
CA ALA A 91 5.80 -17.24 -2.46
C ALA A 91 4.71 -18.24 -2.91
N GLN A 92 3.47 -17.76 -3.06
CA GLN A 92 2.36 -18.54 -3.60
C GLN A 92 2.62 -19.04 -5.02
N LYS A 93 3.29 -18.23 -5.86
CA LYS A 93 3.62 -18.55 -7.25
C LYS A 93 4.83 -19.48 -7.37
N ASP A 94 5.95 -19.11 -6.75
CA ASP A 94 7.26 -19.75 -6.98
C ASP A 94 7.54 -20.95 -6.06
N ARG A 95 6.86 -21.03 -4.93
CA ARG A 95 6.85 -22.18 -4.01
C ARG A 95 8.27 -22.68 -3.67
N ASP A 96 8.55 -23.96 -3.94
CA ASP A 96 9.84 -24.63 -3.73
C ASP A 96 10.99 -24.03 -4.57
N THR A 97 10.69 -23.35 -5.66
CA THR A 97 11.70 -22.67 -6.49
C THR A 97 12.48 -21.63 -5.69
N ILE A 98 11.84 -20.99 -4.68
CA ILE A 98 12.51 -20.02 -3.82
C ILE A 98 13.64 -20.68 -3.07
N VAL A 99 13.40 -21.83 -2.41
CA VAL A 99 14.41 -22.56 -1.65
C VAL A 99 15.49 -23.14 -2.57
N LYS A 100 15.13 -23.60 -3.77
CA LYS A 100 16.11 -24.04 -4.78
C LYS A 100 17.07 -22.94 -5.20
N ARG A 101 16.58 -21.69 -5.37
CA ARG A 101 17.38 -20.52 -5.77
C ARG A 101 18.09 -19.86 -4.59
N ALA A 102 17.55 -19.95 -3.40
CA ALA A 102 18.06 -19.36 -2.16
C ALA A 102 17.98 -20.38 -1.01
N PRO A 103 18.92 -21.37 -0.95
CA PRO A 103 18.89 -22.46 0.04
C PRO A 103 19.01 -22.01 1.50
N TRP A 104 19.33 -20.75 1.72
CA TRP A 104 19.41 -20.13 3.05
C TRP A 104 18.08 -19.59 3.56
N VAL A 105 16.98 -19.70 2.78
CA VAL A 105 15.62 -19.37 3.22
C VAL A 105 15.08 -20.50 4.08
N ASP A 106 14.57 -20.16 5.28
CA ASP A 106 14.04 -21.13 6.25
C ASP A 106 12.55 -21.39 6.08
N VAL A 107 11.78 -20.40 5.68
CA VAL A 107 10.32 -20.52 5.59
C VAL A 107 9.81 -19.90 4.29
N VAL A 108 8.94 -20.64 3.59
CA VAL A 108 8.17 -20.15 2.44
C VAL A 108 6.70 -20.39 2.73
N PHE A 109 5.87 -19.32 2.73
CA PHE A 109 4.46 -19.44 3.04
C PHE A 109 3.58 -18.66 2.06
N GLY A 110 2.43 -19.23 1.72
CA GLY A 110 1.47 -18.64 0.80
C GLY A 110 0.65 -17.51 1.43
N THR A 111 -0.10 -16.79 0.58
CA THR A 111 -1.02 -15.71 0.99
C THR A 111 -2.11 -16.19 1.95
N HIS A 112 -2.44 -17.46 1.92
CA HIS A 112 -3.46 -18.09 2.78
C HIS A 112 -2.90 -18.65 4.08
N ASN A 113 -1.57 -18.65 4.25
CA ASN A 113 -0.87 -19.25 5.39
C ASN A 113 -0.24 -18.23 6.35
N ILE A 114 -0.59 -16.94 6.22
CA ILE A 114 -0.04 -15.84 7.04
C ILE A 114 -0.08 -16.18 8.54
N GLY A 115 -1.23 -16.66 9.02
CA GLY A 115 -1.41 -17.01 10.44
C GLY A 115 -0.51 -18.12 10.97
N LYS A 116 0.14 -18.89 10.10
CA LYS A 116 1.02 -19.99 10.48
C LYS A 116 2.49 -19.58 10.65
N LEU A 117 2.86 -18.34 10.32
CA LEU A 117 4.26 -17.89 10.32
C LEU A 117 5.02 -18.20 11.61
N PRO A 118 4.52 -17.90 12.83
CA PRO A 118 5.28 -18.21 14.06
C PRO A 118 5.55 -19.70 14.24
N VAL A 119 4.57 -20.53 13.91
CA VAL A 119 4.70 -22.00 13.99
C VAL A 119 5.71 -22.53 12.97
N LEU A 120 5.73 -21.97 11.76
CA LEU A 120 6.67 -22.38 10.71
C LEU A 120 8.11 -21.99 11.05
N LEU A 121 8.33 -20.80 11.63
CA LEU A 121 9.64 -20.36 12.11
C LEU A 121 10.16 -21.30 13.20
N GLU A 122 9.31 -21.65 14.18
CA GLU A 122 9.71 -22.57 15.24
C GLU A 122 10.01 -23.97 14.70
N ARG A 123 9.20 -24.44 13.77
CA ARG A 123 9.39 -25.75 13.13
C ARG A 123 10.71 -25.79 12.32
N ALA A 124 11.01 -24.75 11.55
CA ALA A 124 12.26 -24.63 10.80
C ALA A 124 13.47 -24.61 11.73
N ARG A 125 13.36 -23.95 12.89
CA ARG A 125 14.42 -23.90 13.91
C ARG A 125 14.69 -25.27 14.55
N ILE A 126 13.63 -26.05 14.84
CA ILE A 126 13.76 -27.35 15.50
C ILE A 126 14.26 -28.42 14.52
N GLN A 127 13.76 -28.41 13.29
CA GLN A 127 14.05 -29.43 12.28
C GLN A 127 15.32 -29.14 11.47
N GLU A 128 15.84 -27.90 11.55
CA GLU A 128 16.96 -27.41 10.74
C GLU A 128 16.74 -27.58 9.21
N GLU A 129 15.48 -27.61 8.80
CA GLU A 129 15.05 -27.77 7.41
C GLU A 129 14.08 -26.64 6.99
N ALA A 130 14.15 -26.25 5.71
CA ALA A 130 13.24 -25.25 5.15
C ALA A 130 11.78 -25.74 5.19
N GLN A 131 10.90 -24.91 5.74
CA GLN A 131 9.46 -25.18 5.82
C GLN A 131 8.73 -24.49 4.65
N ILE A 132 7.95 -25.24 3.89
CA ILE A 132 7.16 -24.72 2.78
C ILE A 132 5.69 -25.01 3.04
N GLU A 133 4.87 -23.98 3.21
CA GLU A 133 3.44 -24.09 3.49
C GLU A 133 2.62 -23.24 2.52
N ILE A 134 2.01 -23.86 1.54
CA ILE A 134 1.23 -23.21 0.48
C ILE A 134 -0.15 -23.81 0.43
N ALA A 135 -1.16 -23.07 0.91
CA ALA A 135 -2.57 -23.42 0.73
C ALA A 135 -3.14 -22.78 -0.54
N GLU A 136 -3.98 -23.49 -1.25
CA GLU A 136 -4.57 -23.02 -2.53
C GLU A 136 -5.81 -22.14 -2.32
N SER A 137 -6.44 -22.23 -1.15
CA SER A 137 -7.62 -21.43 -0.80
C SER A 137 -7.65 -21.09 0.69
N LEU A 138 -8.35 -20.03 1.03
CA LEU A 138 -8.68 -19.69 2.42
C LEU A 138 -9.77 -20.65 2.93
N GLU A 139 -9.49 -21.36 4.01
CA GLU A 139 -10.50 -22.12 4.74
C GLU A 139 -11.42 -21.20 5.53
N ALA A 140 -10.85 -20.18 6.18
CA ALA A 140 -11.58 -19.15 6.91
C ALA A 140 -10.95 -17.77 6.67
N PHE A 141 -11.75 -16.70 6.71
CA PHE A 141 -11.24 -15.34 6.60
C PHE A 141 -10.44 -15.01 7.87
N PRO A 142 -9.19 -14.50 7.78
CA PRO A 142 -8.35 -14.24 8.95
C PRO A 142 -8.70 -12.93 9.65
N SER A 143 -10.00 -12.76 10.03
CA SER A 143 -10.52 -11.52 10.63
C SER A 143 -9.95 -11.21 12.01
N THR A 144 -9.46 -12.24 12.72
CA THR A 144 -9.05 -12.16 14.13
C THR A 144 -7.53 -12.17 14.31
N LEU A 145 -6.75 -12.07 13.24
CA LEU A 145 -5.29 -12.02 13.38
C LEU A 145 -4.87 -10.70 14.02
N PRO A 146 -3.96 -10.74 15.00
CA PRO A 146 -3.40 -9.53 15.58
C PRO A 146 -2.74 -8.69 14.48
N THR A 147 -2.87 -7.37 14.58
CA THR A 147 -2.37 -6.45 13.56
C THR A 147 -1.55 -5.35 14.25
N ARG A 148 -0.33 -5.12 13.75
CA ARG A 148 0.43 -3.93 14.08
C ARG A 148 0.35 -2.95 12.93
N ARG A 149 -0.45 -1.91 13.07
CA ARG A 149 -0.60 -0.87 12.04
C ARG A 149 0.64 0.00 11.92
N GLU A 150 0.99 0.35 10.68
CA GLU A 150 2.05 1.33 10.43
C GLU A 150 1.60 2.74 10.85
N SER A 151 0.36 3.12 10.54
CA SER A 151 -0.21 4.42 10.91
C SER A 151 -1.06 4.34 12.18
N ALA A 152 -1.00 5.39 13.01
CA ALA A 152 -1.85 5.53 14.19
C ALA A 152 -3.26 6.04 13.85
N TYR A 153 -3.41 6.80 12.76
CA TYR A 153 -4.65 7.50 12.38
C TYR A 153 -5.38 6.87 11.19
N ALA A 154 -4.72 5.99 10.42
CA ALA A 154 -5.30 5.35 9.26
C ALA A 154 -5.18 3.83 9.33
N ALA A 155 -6.17 3.11 8.78
CA ALA A 155 -6.16 1.66 8.76
C ALA A 155 -6.69 1.07 7.45
N TRP A 156 -6.14 -0.09 7.07
CA TRP A 156 -6.64 -0.92 5.99
C TRP A 156 -7.66 -1.91 6.53
N VAL A 157 -8.83 -2.00 5.90
CA VAL A 157 -9.88 -2.96 6.27
C VAL A 157 -10.21 -3.83 5.07
N SER A 158 -9.79 -5.08 5.11
CA SER A 158 -10.10 -6.04 4.04
C SER A 158 -11.55 -6.48 4.16
N ILE A 159 -12.34 -6.28 3.11
CA ILE A 159 -13.77 -6.69 3.06
C ILE A 159 -13.97 -7.95 2.23
N SER A 160 -13.05 -8.22 1.28
CA SER A 160 -13.05 -9.45 0.49
C SER A 160 -11.62 -9.84 0.11
N VAL A 161 -11.40 -11.11 -0.21
CA VAL A 161 -10.16 -11.65 -0.81
C VAL A 161 -10.47 -12.48 -2.02
N GLY A 162 -9.47 -12.59 -2.93
CA GLY A 162 -9.64 -13.31 -4.18
C GLY A 162 -10.39 -12.51 -5.23
N CYS A 163 -10.55 -13.07 -6.42
CA CYS A 163 -11.23 -12.40 -7.52
C CYS A 163 -11.79 -13.42 -8.51
N ASN A 164 -13.06 -13.26 -8.90
CA ASN A 164 -13.72 -14.10 -9.88
C ASN A 164 -13.59 -13.58 -11.32
N ASN A 165 -12.90 -12.45 -11.55
CA ASN A 165 -12.65 -11.94 -12.89
C ASN A 165 -11.60 -12.78 -13.62
N THR A 166 -11.75 -12.90 -14.96
CA THR A 166 -10.89 -13.71 -15.82
C THR A 166 -10.01 -12.85 -16.73
N CYS A 167 -9.57 -11.69 -16.24
CA CYS A 167 -8.72 -10.77 -17.02
C CYS A 167 -7.46 -11.49 -17.51
N THR A 168 -7.18 -11.40 -18.82
CA THR A 168 -6.16 -12.23 -19.47
C THR A 168 -4.72 -11.93 -19.02
N PHE A 169 -4.46 -10.75 -18.48
CA PHE A 169 -3.14 -10.32 -17.99
C PHE A 169 -2.93 -10.51 -16.49
N CYS A 170 -3.99 -10.92 -15.76
CA CYS A 170 -4.00 -10.90 -14.31
C CYS A 170 -3.75 -12.30 -13.73
N ILE A 171 -2.77 -12.40 -12.84
CA ILE A 171 -2.44 -13.64 -12.14
C ILE A 171 -3.14 -13.77 -10.77
N VAL A 172 -3.81 -12.72 -10.31
CA VAL A 172 -4.41 -12.67 -8.96
C VAL A 172 -5.37 -13.82 -8.65
N PRO A 173 -6.29 -14.24 -9.55
CA PRO A 173 -7.16 -15.37 -9.25
C PRO A 173 -6.41 -16.68 -8.96
N ALA A 174 -5.27 -16.90 -9.63
CA ALA A 174 -4.43 -18.08 -9.40
C ALA A 174 -3.67 -18.01 -8.06
N LEU A 175 -3.43 -16.81 -7.51
CA LEU A 175 -2.62 -16.60 -6.31
C LEU A 175 -3.43 -16.33 -5.04
N ARG A 176 -4.61 -15.71 -5.18
CA ARG A 176 -5.49 -15.35 -4.05
C ARG A 176 -6.83 -16.09 -4.06
N GLY A 177 -7.03 -16.99 -5.04
CA GLY A 177 -8.20 -17.83 -5.14
C GLY A 177 -9.46 -17.10 -5.59
N LYS A 178 -10.61 -17.79 -5.43
CA LYS A 178 -11.93 -17.22 -5.69
C LYS A 178 -12.27 -16.15 -4.68
N GLU A 179 -13.14 -15.25 -5.11
CA GLU A 179 -13.66 -14.18 -4.26
C GLU A 179 -14.42 -14.76 -3.06
N LYS A 180 -14.12 -14.25 -1.88
CA LYS A 180 -14.74 -14.60 -0.62
C LYS A 180 -14.93 -13.33 0.20
N ASP A 181 -16.19 -13.04 0.51
CA ASP A 181 -16.59 -11.85 1.23
C ASP A 181 -16.56 -12.08 2.75
N ARG A 182 -16.28 -11.02 3.49
CA ARG A 182 -16.48 -10.99 4.95
C ARG A 182 -17.91 -10.64 5.29
N ARG A 183 -18.38 -11.07 6.44
CA ARG A 183 -19.67 -10.65 6.97
C ARG A 183 -19.64 -9.14 7.30
N THR A 184 -20.69 -8.42 6.91
CA THR A 184 -20.80 -6.98 7.16
C THR A 184 -20.65 -6.63 8.64
N GLY A 185 -21.24 -7.43 9.54
CA GLY A 185 -21.11 -7.23 10.98
C GLY A 185 -19.67 -7.31 11.48
N ASP A 186 -18.87 -8.25 10.97
CA ASP A 186 -17.45 -8.39 11.35
C ASP A 186 -16.61 -7.20 10.85
N ILE A 187 -16.95 -6.68 9.66
CA ILE A 187 -16.28 -5.49 9.11
C ILE A 187 -16.59 -4.26 9.96
N LEU A 188 -17.87 -4.03 10.27
CA LEU A 188 -18.26 -2.87 11.06
C LEU A 188 -17.71 -2.93 12.49
N ALA A 189 -17.73 -4.09 13.13
CA ALA A 189 -17.13 -4.29 14.46
C ALA A 189 -15.62 -4.01 14.46
N GLU A 190 -14.89 -4.43 13.41
CA GLU A 190 -13.46 -4.09 13.26
C GLU A 190 -13.27 -2.58 13.11
N ILE A 191 -14.07 -1.90 12.27
CA ILE A 191 -13.98 -0.45 12.08
C ILE A 191 -14.28 0.29 13.38
N GLU A 192 -15.30 -0.10 14.13
CA GLU A 192 -15.64 0.48 15.42
C GLU A 192 -14.50 0.32 16.44
N ALA A 193 -13.88 -0.86 16.49
CA ALA A 193 -12.70 -1.10 17.33
C ALA A 193 -11.52 -0.22 16.93
N LEU A 194 -11.24 -0.07 15.64
CA LEU A 194 -10.21 0.82 15.13
C LEU A 194 -10.45 2.29 15.49
N VAL A 195 -11.70 2.75 15.37
CA VAL A 195 -12.09 4.12 15.77
C VAL A 195 -11.96 4.33 17.27
N ALA A 196 -12.30 3.33 18.09
CA ALA A 196 -12.08 3.38 19.54
C ALA A 196 -10.59 3.52 19.92
N GLU A 197 -9.68 2.97 19.08
CA GLU A 197 -8.24 3.12 19.25
C GLU A 197 -7.68 4.45 18.69
N GLY A 198 -8.54 5.29 18.08
CA GLY A 198 -8.18 6.61 17.57
C GLY A 198 -7.99 6.70 16.05
N VAL A 199 -8.25 5.63 15.29
CA VAL A 199 -8.25 5.68 13.84
C VAL A 199 -9.41 6.55 13.34
N SER A 200 -9.15 7.51 12.45
CA SER A 200 -10.16 8.37 11.83
C SER A 200 -10.31 8.16 10.33
N GLU A 201 -9.34 7.51 9.67
CA GLU A 201 -9.42 7.18 8.24
C GLU A 201 -9.31 5.67 8.04
N ILE A 202 -10.24 5.09 7.27
CA ILE A 202 -10.15 3.70 6.81
C ILE A 202 -10.12 3.63 5.29
N THR A 203 -9.45 2.61 4.78
CA THR A 203 -9.52 2.25 3.36
C THR A 203 -10.01 0.81 3.23
N LEU A 204 -11.17 0.62 2.62
CA LEU A 204 -11.73 -0.68 2.33
C LEU A 204 -10.94 -1.36 1.21
N LEU A 205 -10.49 -2.58 1.45
CA LEU A 205 -9.67 -3.37 0.52
C LEU A 205 -10.44 -4.57 -0.03
N GLY A 206 -10.31 -4.77 -1.34
CA GLY A 206 -10.74 -5.95 -2.08
C GLY A 206 -10.01 -6.00 -3.42
N GLN A 207 -10.03 -7.14 -4.10
CA GLN A 207 -9.50 -7.24 -5.47
C GLN A 207 -10.51 -6.73 -6.51
N ASN A 208 -11.78 -6.73 -6.15
CA ASN A 208 -12.91 -6.12 -6.82
C ASN A 208 -13.87 -5.63 -5.73
N VAL A 209 -13.51 -4.51 -5.09
CA VAL A 209 -14.13 -4.07 -3.84
C VAL A 209 -15.64 -3.85 -3.96
N ASN A 210 -16.13 -3.39 -5.10
CA ASN A 210 -17.54 -3.12 -5.33
C ASN A 210 -18.36 -4.33 -5.83
N ALA A 211 -17.72 -5.51 -5.96
CA ALA A 211 -18.43 -6.79 -6.08
C ALA A 211 -18.78 -7.38 -4.71
N TYR A 212 -18.38 -6.76 -3.62
CA TYR A 212 -18.69 -7.18 -2.26
C TYR A 212 -20.18 -7.47 -2.08
N GLY A 213 -20.49 -8.64 -1.54
CA GLY A 213 -21.85 -9.17 -1.39
C GLY A 213 -22.29 -10.11 -2.52
N SER A 214 -21.47 -10.28 -3.57
CA SER A 214 -21.81 -11.13 -4.71
C SER A 214 -21.92 -12.61 -4.34
N ASP A 215 -21.12 -13.09 -3.40
CA ASP A 215 -21.14 -14.48 -2.92
C ASP A 215 -22.34 -14.79 -2.01
N ILE A 216 -22.93 -13.76 -1.39
CA ILE A 216 -24.15 -13.85 -0.56
C ILE A 216 -25.42 -13.41 -1.31
N GLY A 217 -25.30 -13.05 -2.60
CA GLY A 217 -26.42 -12.68 -3.47
C GLY A 217 -26.97 -11.26 -3.27
N ASP A 218 -26.28 -10.38 -2.52
CA ASP A 218 -26.66 -8.98 -2.32
C ASP A 218 -25.78 -8.05 -3.16
N ARG A 219 -26.28 -7.63 -4.32
CA ARG A 219 -25.56 -6.71 -5.22
C ARG A 219 -25.47 -5.27 -4.73
N GLU A 220 -26.20 -4.91 -3.69
CA GLU A 220 -26.18 -3.59 -3.08
C GLU A 220 -25.35 -3.58 -1.78
N ALA A 221 -24.73 -4.71 -1.41
CA ALA A 221 -24.02 -4.84 -0.15
C ALA A 221 -22.90 -3.79 -0.01
N PHE A 222 -22.19 -3.45 -1.10
CA PHE A 222 -21.13 -2.47 -1.05
C PHE A 222 -21.64 -1.05 -0.76
N SER A 223 -22.69 -0.61 -1.42
CA SER A 223 -23.31 0.71 -1.15
C SER A 223 -23.94 0.78 0.24
N LYS A 224 -24.56 -0.32 0.69
CA LYS A 224 -25.07 -0.44 2.06
C LYS A 224 -23.94 -0.35 3.10
N LEU A 225 -22.79 -0.98 2.82
CA LEU A 225 -21.60 -0.91 3.68
C LEU A 225 -21.05 0.52 3.76
N LEU A 226 -20.96 1.25 2.63
CA LEU A 226 -20.53 2.66 2.64
C LEU A 226 -21.45 3.51 3.52
N ARG A 227 -22.77 3.38 3.35
CA ARG A 227 -23.75 4.09 4.19
C ARG A 227 -23.68 3.71 5.67
N ALA A 228 -23.38 2.45 5.96
CA ALA A 228 -23.20 1.98 7.34
C ALA A 228 -21.94 2.59 7.97
N CYS A 229 -20.83 2.67 7.24
CA CYS A 229 -19.62 3.37 7.68
C CYS A 229 -19.89 4.85 7.99
N GLY A 230 -20.82 5.49 7.26
CA GLY A 230 -21.24 6.86 7.50
C GLY A 230 -21.90 7.11 8.86
N LYS A 231 -22.34 6.06 9.54
CA LYS A 231 -22.99 6.14 10.86
C LYS A 231 -22.03 5.90 12.03
N ILE A 232 -20.78 5.56 11.76
CA ILE A 232 -19.80 5.29 12.83
C ILE A 232 -19.25 6.62 13.32
N GLU A 233 -19.56 6.96 14.56
CA GLU A 233 -19.09 8.19 15.20
C GLU A 233 -17.56 8.18 15.37
N GLY A 234 -16.90 9.26 14.97
CA GLY A 234 -15.43 9.40 15.03
C GLY A 234 -14.71 8.87 13.80
N LEU A 235 -15.40 8.22 12.86
CA LEU A 235 -14.83 7.86 11.56
C LEU A 235 -15.00 9.05 10.61
N GLU A 236 -13.89 9.75 10.33
CA GLU A 236 -13.92 10.98 9.53
C GLU A 236 -13.75 10.74 8.04
N ARG A 237 -13.03 9.67 7.64
CA ARG A 237 -12.72 9.40 6.23
C ARG A 237 -12.84 7.92 5.90
N VAL A 238 -13.62 7.63 4.87
CA VAL A 238 -13.76 6.30 4.27
C VAL A 238 -13.29 6.35 2.83
N ARG A 239 -12.35 5.50 2.49
CA ARG A 239 -11.84 5.31 1.14
C ARG A 239 -11.99 3.85 0.73
N PHE A 240 -11.87 3.57 -0.54
CA PHE A 240 -11.82 2.20 -1.06
C PHE A 240 -10.91 2.12 -2.30
N THR A 241 -10.42 0.93 -2.59
CA THR A 241 -9.51 0.68 -3.71
C THR A 241 -10.03 -0.42 -4.61
N SER A 242 -9.55 -0.42 -5.87
CA SER A 242 -9.80 -1.50 -6.85
C SER A 242 -11.27 -1.78 -7.20
N PRO A 243 -12.14 -0.77 -7.34
CA PRO A 243 -13.46 -1.00 -7.90
C PRO A 243 -13.37 -1.39 -9.38
N HIS A 244 -14.34 -2.19 -9.84
CA HIS A 244 -14.41 -2.61 -11.23
C HIS A 244 -15.60 -1.94 -11.94
N PRO A 245 -15.43 -1.36 -13.13
CA PRO A 245 -16.50 -0.62 -13.85
C PRO A 245 -17.75 -1.45 -14.11
N ARG A 246 -17.66 -2.78 -14.24
CA ARG A 246 -18.82 -3.66 -14.40
C ARG A 246 -19.80 -3.54 -13.23
N ASP A 247 -19.28 -3.55 -12.02
CA ASP A 247 -20.05 -3.65 -10.78
C ASP A 247 -20.29 -2.27 -10.14
N PHE A 248 -19.88 -1.18 -10.83
CA PHE A 248 -20.06 0.19 -10.36
C PHE A 248 -21.46 0.69 -10.75
N THR A 249 -22.37 0.70 -9.78
CA THR A 249 -23.79 1.03 -9.97
C THR A 249 -24.11 2.48 -9.61
N ASP A 250 -25.26 2.96 -10.05
CA ASP A 250 -25.75 4.31 -9.70
C ASP A 250 -25.98 4.42 -8.17
N ASP A 251 -26.33 3.30 -7.49
CA ASP A 251 -26.49 3.27 -6.03
C ASP A 251 -25.14 3.41 -5.29
N VAL A 252 -24.05 2.89 -5.85
CA VAL A 252 -22.70 3.14 -5.30
C VAL A 252 -22.34 4.64 -5.43
N ILE A 253 -22.66 5.26 -6.57
CA ILE A 253 -22.43 6.70 -6.79
C ILE A 253 -23.26 7.51 -5.78
N ALA A 254 -24.54 7.17 -5.60
CA ALA A 254 -25.40 7.81 -4.63
C ALA A 254 -24.85 7.66 -3.20
N ALA A 255 -24.45 6.44 -2.81
CA ALA A 255 -23.85 6.18 -1.49
C ALA A 255 -22.57 7.01 -1.25
N MET A 256 -21.72 7.17 -2.26
CA MET A 256 -20.54 8.05 -2.16
C MET A 256 -20.92 9.52 -1.97
N ALA A 257 -21.91 10.00 -2.70
CA ALA A 257 -22.29 11.41 -2.68
C ALA A 257 -23.06 11.82 -1.41
N GLU A 258 -23.90 10.93 -0.89
CA GLU A 258 -24.78 11.21 0.25
C GLU A 258 -24.15 10.90 1.61
N THR A 259 -23.02 10.17 1.65
CA THR A 259 -22.35 9.77 2.89
C THR A 259 -21.16 10.69 3.16
N PRO A 260 -21.26 11.66 4.09
CA PRO A 260 -20.31 12.77 4.22
C PRO A 260 -18.86 12.36 4.48
N ASN A 261 -18.64 11.24 5.17
CA ASN A 261 -17.29 10.74 5.46
C ASN A 261 -16.73 9.80 4.37
N VAL A 262 -17.49 9.46 3.32
CA VAL A 262 -16.95 8.82 2.13
C VAL A 262 -16.27 9.88 1.28
N MET A 263 -14.97 9.73 1.10
CA MET A 263 -14.15 10.78 0.50
C MET A 263 -14.42 10.94 -0.99
N PRO A 264 -14.37 12.20 -1.52
CA PRO A 264 -14.61 12.51 -2.93
C PRO A 264 -13.41 12.07 -3.79
N GLN A 265 -13.12 10.79 -3.77
CA GLN A 265 -12.03 10.16 -4.49
C GLN A 265 -12.50 8.84 -5.10
N LEU A 266 -12.19 8.63 -6.38
CA LEU A 266 -12.43 7.36 -7.05
C LEU A 266 -11.19 6.92 -7.81
N HIS A 267 -10.61 5.78 -7.43
CA HIS A 267 -9.59 5.12 -8.24
C HIS A 267 -10.24 3.95 -8.99
N MET A 268 -10.51 4.11 -10.29
CA MET A 268 -11.19 3.11 -11.11
C MET A 268 -10.33 2.72 -12.32
N PRO A 269 -9.76 1.50 -12.37
CA PRO A 269 -8.87 1.06 -13.44
C PRO A 269 -9.58 0.95 -14.80
N MET A 270 -9.18 1.79 -15.77
CA MET A 270 -9.66 1.75 -17.15
C MET A 270 -8.98 0.66 -17.97
N GLN A 271 -7.70 0.46 -17.76
CA GLN A 271 -6.79 -0.46 -18.43
C GLN A 271 -6.48 -0.08 -19.88
N SER A 272 -7.48 0.18 -20.72
CA SER A 272 -7.37 0.65 -22.09
C SER A 272 -8.62 1.49 -22.47
N GLY A 273 -8.47 2.41 -23.40
CA GLY A 273 -9.57 3.13 -24.02
C GLY A 273 -10.12 2.47 -25.29
N SER A 274 -9.50 1.39 -25.78
CA SER A 274 -9.97 0.65 -26.95
C SER A 274 -10.86 -0.51 -26.57
N ASP A 275 -12.05 -0.58 -27.17
CA ASP A 275 -12.98 -1.70 -26.97
C ASP A 275 -12.42 -3.02 -27.47
N THR A 276 -11.60 -3.01 -28.52
CA THR A 276 -10.90 -4.18 -29.04
C THR A 276 -9.93 -4.73 -27.99
N ILE A 277 -9.11 -3.86 -27.41
CA ILE A 277 -8.15 -4.24 -26.37
C ILE A 277 -8.86 -4.63 -25.08
N LEU A 278 -9.90 -3.91 -24.65
CA LEU A 278 -10.71 -4.30 -23.51
C LEU A 278 -11.32 -5.69 -23.67
N LYS A 279 -11.79 -6.03 -24.88
CA LYS A 279 -12.29 -7.38 -25.19
C LYS A 279 -11.16 -8.42 -25.12
N ALA A 280 -9.99 -8.15 -25.66
CA ALA A 280 -8.82 -9.04 -25.60
C ALA A 280 -8.32 -9.22 -24.15
N MET A 281 -8.40 -8.19 -23.32
CA MET A 281 -8.14 -8.22 -21.88
C MET A 281 -9.23 -8.97 -21.08
N ARG A 282 -10.32 -9.40 -21.70
CA ARG A 282 -11.55 -9.94 -21.07
C ARG A 282 -12.14 -8.99 -20.04
N ARG A 283 -12.15 -7.68 -20.36
CA ARG A 283 -12.88 -6.70 -19.55
C ARG A 283 -14.34 -6.68 -19.98
N SER A 284 -15.25 -6.77 -19.01
CA SER A 284 -16.70 -6.88 -19.24
C SER A 284 -17.41 -5.53 -19.39
N TYR A 285 -16.68 -4.47 -19.64
CA TYR A 285 -17.18 -3.14 -19.98
C TYR A 285 -16.52 -2.63 -21.26
N ARG A 286 -17.03 -1.50 -21.78
CA ARG A 286 -16.53 -0.77 -22.93
C ARG A 286 -16.26 0.69 -22.57
N GLN A 287 -15.57 1.41 -23.44
CA GLN A 287 -15.18 2.82 -23.25
C GLN A 287 -16.38 3.70 -22.89
N GLU A 288 -17.50 3.59 -23.64
CA GLU A 288 -18.71 4.39 -23.39
C GLU A 288 -19.23 4.21 -21.96
N ARG A 289 -19.35 2.95 -21.49
CA ARG A 289 -19.80 2.68 -20.11
C ARG A 289 -18.83 3.27 -19.09
N PHE A 290 -17.52 3.14 -19.33
CA PHE A 290 -16.51 3.67 -18.41
C PHE A 290 -16.61 5.19 -18.29
N LEU A 291 -16.65 5.90 -19.43
CA LEU A 291 -16.77 7.35 -19.48
C LEU A 291 -18.11 7.82 -18.88
N GLY A 292 -19.20 7.12 -19.16
CA GLY A 292 -20.51 7.42 -18.55
C GLY A 292 -20.53 7.29 -17.03
N ILE A 293 -19.76 6.35 -16.43
CA ILE A 293 -19.59 6.30 -14.97
C ILE A 293 -18.84 7.55 -14.48
N ILE A 294 -17.75 7.96 -15.16
CA ILE A 294 -16.98 9.16 -14.81
C ILE A 294 -17.87 10.41 -14.82
N GLU A 295 -18.69 10.56 -15.86
CA GLU A 295 -19.63 11.67 -15.97
C GLU A 295 -20.65 11.70 -14.82
N LYS A 296 -21.25 10.55 -14.50
CA LYS A 296 -22.20 10.43 -13.38
C LYS A 296 -21.54 10.74 -12.02
N VAL A 297 -20.32 10.26 -11.80
CA VAL A 297 -19.58 10.56 -10.57
C VAL A 297 -19.31 12.05 -10.45
N ARG A 298 -18.90 12.73 -11.53
CA ARG A 298 -18.68 14.18 -11.51
C ARG A 298 -19.98 14.98 -11.37
N ALA A 299 -21.08 14.51 -11.94
CA ALA A 299 -22.38 15.14 -11.76
C ALA A 299 -22.84 15.06 -10.30
N ALA A 300 -22.61 13.93 -9.62
CA ALA A 300 -22.97 13.75 -8.22
C ALA A 300 -21.97 14.40 -7.24
N MET A 301 -20.68 14.42 -7.61
CA MET A 301 -19.57 14.93 -6.78
C MET A 301 -18.60 15.74 -7.66
N PRO A 302 -18.88 17.04 -7.92
CA PRO A 302 -18.07 17.87 -8.83
C PRO A 302 -16.59 17.99 -8.44
N ASP A 303 -16.29 17.89 -7.15
CA ASP A 303 -14.93 17.98 -6.59
C ASP A 303 -14.20 16.64 -6.52
N ALA A 304 -14.81 15.55 -6.98
CA ALA A 304 -14.19 14.22 -6.90
C ALA A 304 -12.91 14.13 -7.75
N ALA A 305 -11.80 13.75 -7.12
CA ALA A 305 -10.60 13.37 -7.84
C ALA A 305 -10.73 11.94 -8.35
N ILE A 306 -10.62 11.77 -9.67
CA ILE A 306 -10.70 10.46 -10.31
C ILE A 306 -9.32 10.06 -10.79
N SER A 307 -8.90 8.85 -10.44
CA SER A 307 -7.64 8.26 -10.88
C SER A 307 -7.87 6.89 -11.52
N THR A 308 -6.89 6.42 -12.27
CA THR A 308 -7.02 5.19 -13.06
C THR A 308 -5.70 4.44 -13.20
N ASP A 309 -5.79 3.19 -13.67
CA ASP A 309 -4.68 2.39 -14.19
C ASP A 309 -4.83 2.21 -15.69
N ILE A 310 -3.71 2.33 -16.43
CA ILE A 310 -3.66 2.13 -17.88
C ILE A 310 -2.48 1.24 -18.23
N ILE A 311 -2.70 0.25 -19.10
CA ILE A 311 -1.67 -0.64 -19.63
C ILE A 311 -1.48 -0.32 -21.10
N VAL A 312 -0.26 0.05 -21.50
CA VAL A 312 0.11 0.26 -22.90
C VAL A 312 0.92 -0.92 -23.44
N GLY A 313 0.77 -1.20 -24.74
CA GLY A 313 1.50 -2.28 -25.38
C GLY A 313 0.94 -3.67 -25.08
N PHE A 314 -0.35 -3.77 -24.79
CA PHE A 314 -1.02 -5.07 -24.65
C PHE A 314 -0.95 -5.83 -26.00
N PRO A 315 -0.80 -7.18 -26.01
CA PRO A 315 -0.72 -7.95 -27.24
C PRO A 315 -1.82 -7.62 -28.24
N GLY A 316 -1.44 -7.30 -29.48
CA GLY A 316 -2.36 -6.92 -30.55
C GLY A 316 -2.80 -5.46 -30.55
N GLU A 317 -2.34 -4.62 -29.63
CA GLU A 317 -2.66 -3.18 -29.62
C GLU A 317 -2.11 -2.48 -30.86
N THR A 318 -3.00 -1.94 -31.71
CA THR A 318 -2.62 -1.12 -32.87
C THR A 318 -2.37 0.33 -32.45
N GLU A 319 -1.90 1.16 -33.39
CA GLU A 319 -1.78 2.60 -33.13
C GLU A 319 -3.16 3.26 -32.95
N GLU A 320 -4.16 2.80 -33.71
CA GLU A 320 -5.54 3.27 -33.55
C GLU A 320 -6.10 2.92 -32.17
N ASP A 321 -5.84 1.74 -31.65
CA ASP A 321 -6.25 1.34 -30.29
C ASP A 321 -5.60 2.22 -29.24
N PHE A 322 -4.31 2.54 -29.43
CA PHE A 322 -3.61 3.45 -28.53
C PHE A 322 -4.16 4.88 -28.59
N GLU A 323 -4.46 5.41 -29.80
CA GLU A 323 -5.09 6.72 -29.93
C GLU A 323 -6.50 6.80 -29.31
N GLN A 324 -7.28 5.70 -29.33
CA GLN A 324 -8.53 5.62 -28.58
C GLN A 324 -8.29 5.73 -27.07
N THR A 325 -7.19 5.15 -26.58
CA THR A 325 -6.81 5.29 -25.16
C THR A 325 -6.42 6.73 -24.84
N MET A 326 -5.63 7.38 -25.70
CA MET A 326 -5.29 8.81 -25.56
C MET A 326 -6.55 9.69 -25.57
N HIS A 327 -7.50 9.39 -26.46
CA HIS A 327 -8.78 10.11 -26.52
C HIS A 327 -9.59 9.95 -25.23
N ALA A 328 -9.73 8.72 -24.72
CA ALA A 328 -10.43 8.44 -23.46
C ALA A 328 -9.80 9.19 -22.27
N VAL A 329 -8.48 9.30 -22.21
CA VAL A 329 -7.75 10.04 -21.18
C VAL A 329 -8.04 11.55 -21.28
N ARG A 330 -8.06 12.10 -22.51
CA ARG A 330 -8.44 13.52 -22.72
C ARG A 330 -9.86 13.82 -22.26
N GLN A 331 -10.82 12.91 -22.53
CA GLN A 331 -12.22 13.07 -22.10
C GLN A 331 -12.38 12.87 -20.60
N ALA A 332 -11.77 11.81 -20.05
CA ALA A 332 -11.88 11.48 -18.63
C ALA A 332 -11.17 12.48 -17.72
N ARG A 333 -10.12 13.17 -18.19
CA ARG A 333 -9.34 14.14 -17.42
C ARG A 333 -9.01 13.64 -16.00
N PHE A 334 -8.29 12.56 -15.90
CA PHE A 334 -7.93 11.97 -14.63
C PHE A 334 -7.03 12.91 -13.81
N ALA A 335 -7.32 13.04 -12.52
CA ALA A 335 -6.45 13.77 -11.59
C ALA A 335 -5.08 13.09 -11.46
N ASN A 336 -5.04 11.76 -11.63
CA ASN A 336 -3.82 10.97 -11.70
C ASN A 336 -4.07 9.67 -12.48
N ALA A 337 -3.06 9.16 -13.18
CA ALA A 337 -3.09 7.83 -13.78
C ALA A 337 -1.79 7.08 -13.50
N PHE A 338 -1.93 5.81 -13.12
CA PHE A 338 -0.80 4.89 -13.04
C PHE A 338 -0.68 4.19 -14.40
N THR A 339 0.35 4.56 -15.15
CA THR A 339 0.61 4.03 -16.47
C THR A 339 1.62 2.89 -16.39
N PHE A 340 1.30 1.76 -16.99
CA PHE A 340 2.12 0.55 -17.01
C PHE A 340 2.42 0.13 -18.44
N GLN A 341 3.64 -0.26 -18.70
CA GLN A 341 3.99 -1.03 -19.90
C GLN A 341 3.54 -2.48 -19.67
N TYR A 342 2.92 -3.09 -20.67
CA TYR A 342 2.56 -4.49 -20.57
C TYR A 342 3.82 -5.34 -20.34
N SER A 343 3.79 -6.20 -19.36
CA SER A 343 4.84 -7.15 -19.03
C SER A 343 4.26 -8.56 -19.02
N LYS A 344 4.90 -9.47 -19.76
CA LYS A 344 4.50 -10.88 -19.81
C LYS A 344 4.60 -11.52 -18.44
N ARG A 345 3.53 -12.17 -18.02
CA ARG A 345 3.50 -12.92 -16.76
C ARG A 345 3.23 -14.38 -17.05
N PRO A 346 4.21 -15.25 -16.80
CA PRO A 346 4.03 -16.69 -16.98
C PRO A 346 2.79 -17.18 -16.24
N GLY A 347 1.99 -18.03 -16.89
CA GLY A 347 0.74 -18.55 -16.35
C GLY A 347 -0.49 -17.67 -16.60
N THR A 348 -0.35 -16.53 -17.31
CA THR A 348 -1.50 -15.73 -17.75
C THR A 348 -1.77 -15.93 -19.25
N PRO A 349 -3.06 -15.94 -19.68
CA PRO A 349 -3.37 -16.07 -21.12
C PRO A 349 -2.70 -15.02 -21.99
N ALA A 350 -2.55 -13.78 -21.54
CA ALA A 350 -1.92 -12.71 -22.32
C ALA A 350 -0.43 -12.94 -22.59
N ALA A 351 0.26 -13.73 -21.77
CA ALA A 351 1.67 -14.06 -21.97
C ALA A 351 1.88 -14.95 -23.22
N GLU A 352 0.85 -15.76 -23.55
CA GLU A 352 0.85 -16.70 -24.69
C GLU A 352 0.16 -16.14 -25.93
N MET A 353 -0.40 -14.92 -25.86
CA MET A 353 -1.01 -14.27 -27.04
C MET A 353 0.03 -13.95 -28.11
N GLU A 354 -0.34 -14.13 -29.35
CA GLU A 354 0.38 -13.61 -30.51
C GLU A 354 0.29 -12.07 -30.56
N GLY A 355 1.10 -11.44 -31.42
CA GLY A 355 1.04 -9.98 -31.59
C GLY A 355 1.66 -9.21 -30.42
N GLN A 356 2.65 -9.76 -29.75
CA GLN A 356 3.43 -9.04 -28.73
C GLN A 356 4.08 -7.80 -29.33
N ILE A 357 3.91 -6.66 -28.70
CA ILE A 357 4.37 -5.37 -29.21
C ILE A 357 5.87 -5.20 -28.92
N PRO A 358 6.68 -4.70 -29.88
CA PRO A 358 8.09 -4.38 -29.67
C PRO A 358 8.27 -3.37 -28.54
N LYS A 359 9.32 -3.55 -27.73
CA LYS A 359 9.58 -2.71 -26.54
C LYS A 359 9.72 -1.23 -26.87
N GLU A 360 10.31 -0.92 -28.01
CA GLU A 360 10.51 0.44 -28.48
C GLU A 360 9.18 1.15 -28.74
N VAL A 361 8.20 0.45 -29.33
CA VAL A 361 6.84 0.96 -29.58
C VAL A 361 6.11 1.14 -28.25
N VAL A 362 6.20 0.16 -27.35
CA VAL A 362 5.59 0.27 -26.00
C VAL A 362 6.17 1.45 -25.23
N GLN A 363 7.50 1.66 -25.30
CA GLN A 363 8.16 2.78 -24.63
C GLN A 363 7.72 4.13 -25.23
N GLU A 364 7.60 4.23 -26.53
CA GLU A 364 7.14 5.44 -27.22
C GLU A 364 5.70 5.80 -26.79
N ARG A 365 4.79 4.84 -26.87
CA ARG A 365 3.40 5.01 -26.41
C ARG A 365 3.30 5.39 -24.94
N TYR A 366 4.11 4.74 -24.09
CA TYR A 366 4.19 5.06 -22.67
C TYR A 366 4.60 6.52 -22.44
N MET A 367 5.60 7.01 -23.18
CA MET A 367 6.05 8.41 -23.04
C MET A 367 4.98 9.40 -23.48
N ARG A 368 4.28 9.15 -24.62
CA ARG A 368 3.18 9.99 -25.09
C ARG A 368 2.03 10.06 -24.09
N LEU A 369 1.61 8.90 -23.56
CA LEU A 369 0.54 8.84 -22.58
C LEU A 369 0.94 9.53 -21.26
N SER A 370 2.16 9.32 -20.81
CA SER A 370 2.67 9.93 -19.57
C SER A 370 2.72 11.46 -19.70
N ALA A 371 3.19 11.99 -20.83
CA ALA A 371 3.21 13.43 -21.08
C ALA A 371 1.81 14.04 -21.11
N LEU A 372 0.84 13.39 -21.80
CA LEU A 372 -0.56 13.84 -21.81
C LEU A 372 -1.16 13.83 -20.39
N GLN A 373 -0.92 12.77 -19.64
CA GLN A 373 -1.47 12.66 -18.29
C GLN A 373 -0.84 13.68 -17.33
N GLU A 374 0.46 13.96 -17.45
CA GLU A 374 1.13 14.98 -16.65
C GLU A 374 0.53 16.36 -16.91
N GLU A 375 0.30 16.72 -18.16
CA GLU A 375 -0.40 17.96 -18.55
C GLU A 375 -1.80 18.04 -17.92
N ILE A 376 -2.60 16.99 -18.06
CA ILE A 376 -3.95 16.92 -17.48
C ILE A 376 -3.89 17.02 -15.96
N SER A 377 -3.00 16.26 -15.29
CA SER A 377 -2.87 16.31 -13.85
C SER A 377 -2.53 17.71 -13.35
N TRP A 378 -1.64 18.39 -14.05
CA TRP A 378 -1.30 19.76 -13.72
C TRP A 378 -2.48 20.71 -13.90
N ASP A 379 -3.23 20.61 -14.98
CA ASP A 379 -4.43 21.42 -15.22
C ASP A 379 -5.50 21.19 -14.15
N GLU A 380 -5.75 19.93 -13.77
CA GLU A 380 -6.71 19.60 -12.71
C GLU A 380 -6.24 20.10 -11.33
N ASN A 381 -4.94 20.09 -11.06
CA ASN A 381 -4.37 20.65 -9.84
C ASN A 381 -4.40 22.18 -9.82
N LYS A 382 -4.17 22.85 -10.94
CA LYS A 382 -4.31 24.34 -11.05
C LYS A 382 -5.69 24.84 -10.63
N LYS A 383 -6.75 24.05 -10.86
CA LYS A 383 -8.12 24.39 -10.43
C LYS A 383 -8.25 24.47 -8.89
N GLN A 384 -7.29 23.92 -8.15
CA GLN A 384 -7.29 23.98 -6.68
C GLN A 384 -6.66 25.26 -6.13
N VAL A 385 -5.90 26.01 -6.93
CA VAL A 385 -5.26 27.27 -6.48
C VAL A 385 -6.33 28.28 -6.07
N GLY A 386 -6.14 28.89 -4.91
CA GLY A 386 -7.09 29.80 -4.26
C GLY A 386 -8.21 29.10 -3.47
N ARG A 387 -8.27 27.76 -3.49
CA ARG A 387 -9.25 27.00 -2.67
C ARG A 387 -8.68 26.72 -1.28
N THR A 388 -9.57 26.70 -0.32
CA THR A 388 -9.28 26.26 1.05
C THR A 388 -9.53 24.76 1.17
N LEU A 389 -8.54 24.01 1.66
CA LEU A 389 -8.61 22.56 1.86
C LEU A 389 -8.28 22.17 3.29
N GLU A 390 -8.98 21.16 3.80
CA GLU A 390 -8.64 20.46 5.04
C GLU A 390 -7.65 19.34 4.74
N VAL A 391 -6.45 19.41 5.29
CA VAL A 391 -5.36 18.48 5.06
C VAL A 391 -5.12 17.66 6.34
N MET A 392 -5.30 16.36 6.28
CA MET A 392 -4.89 15.45 7.36
C MET A 392 -3.38 15.28 7.30
N VAL A 393 -2.71 15.61 8.39
CA VAL A 393 -1.24 15.60 8.50
C VAL A 393 -0.74 14.16 8.44
N ALA A 394 0.22 13.91 7.55
CA ALA A 394 0.83 12.60 7.39
C ALA A 394 1.92 12.36 8.45
N GLU A 395 2.15 11.08 8.75
CA GLU A 395 3.32 10.65 9.51
C GLU A 395 4.54 10.59 8.59
N GLY A 396 5.64 11.14 9.04
CA GLY A 396 6.89 11.21 8.28
C GLY A 396 7.06 12.51 7.49
N GLU A 397 8.29 12.81 7.17
CA GLU A 397 8.67 13.98 6.39
C GLU A 397 8.81 13.62 4.90
N GLY A 398 8.30 14.48 4.03
CA GLY A 398 8.65 14.46 2.62
C GLY A 398 10.15 14.73 2.46
N ARG A 399 10.76 14.26 1.37
CA ARG A 399 12.22 14.37 1.13
C ARG A 399 12.82 15.75 1.34
N LYS A 400 12.00 16.80 1.25
CA LYS A 400 12.42 18.21 1.35
C LYS A 400 11.73 18.95 2.50
N ASP A 401 10.79 18.32 3.20
CA ASP A 401 9.96 19.01 4.18
C ASP A 401 10.78 19.59 5.33
N GLY A 402 11.70 18.82 5.90
CA GLY A 402 12.61 19.33 6.94
C GLY A 402 13.49 20.51 6.48
N ALA A 403 14.01 20.45 5.24
CA ALA A 403 14.84 21.53 4.69
C ALA A 403 14.04 22.80 4.32
N THR A 404 12.72 22.67 4.10
CA THR A 404 11.83 23.77 3.67
C THR A 404 10.87 24.24 4.76
N HIS A 405 10.98 23.72 5.98
CA HIS A 405 10.06 23.98 7.10
C HIS A 405 8.59 23.73 6.72
N ARG A 406 8.33 22.65 5.99
CA ARG A 406 7.00 22.22 5.57
C ARG A 406 6.60 20.93 6.24
N LEU A 407 5.30 20.72 6.32
CA LEU A 407 4.65 19.45 6.58
C LEU A 407 3.90 19.01 5.33
N SER A 408 3.52 17.74 5.28
CA SER A 408 2.71 17.21 4.21
C SER A 408 1.52 16.41 4.75
N GLY A 409 0.50 16.30 3.92
CA GLY A 409 -0.69 15.55 4.26
C GLY A 409 -1.58 15.27 3.05
N ARG A 410 -2.76 14.72 3.32
CA ARG A 410 -3.73 14.38 2.28
C ARG A 410 -5.02 15.19 2.43
N ALA A 411 -5.43 15.82 1.33
CA ALA A 411 -6.74 16.43 1.20
C ALA A 411 -7.85 15.35 1.15
N PRO A 412 -9.14 15.70 1.31
CA PRO A 412 -10.25 14.75 1.19
C PRO A 412 -10.24 13.96 -0.12
N ASP A 413 -9.91 14.59 -1.23
CA ASP A 413 -9.78 14.00 -2.56
C ASP A 413 -8.47 13.23 -2.79
N ASN A 414 -7.68 13.03 -1.73
CA ASN A 414 -6.40 12.32 -1.68
C ASN A 414 -5.22 13.04 -2.38
N ARG A 415 -5.37 14.29 -2.80
CA ARG A 415 -4.22 15.06 -3.29
C ARG A 415 -3.19 15.26 -2.18
N LEU A 416 -1.92 15.13 -2.55
CA LEU A 416 -0.80 15.45 -1.67
C LEU A 416 -0.67 16.97 -1.56
N VAL A 417 -0.66 17.48 -0.34
CA VAL A 417 -0.50 18.90 -0.06
C VAL A 417 0.71 19.08 0.84
N HIS A 418 1.66 19.90 0.41
CA HIS A 418 2.73 20.40 1.26
C HIS A 418 2.35 21.80 1.74
N PHE A 419 2.50 22.07 3.01
CA PHE A 419 2.10 23.34 3.62
C PHE A 419 3.15 23.82 4.62
N THR A 420 3.20 25.13 4.85
CA THR A 420 4.10 25.73 5.84
C THR A 420 3.78 25.17 7.23
N LYS A 421 4.80 24.72 7.94
CA LYS A 421 4.64 24.23 9.32
C LYS A 421 4.07 25.35 10.18
N PRO A 422 2.94 25.17 10.87
CA PRO A 422 2.40 26.16 11.79
C PRO A 422 3.32 26.36 12.99
N ASP A 423 3.19 27.51 13.67
CA ASP A 423 3.86 27.76 14.95
C ASP A 423 3.30 26.88 16.07
N GLU A 424 2.04 26.50 15.95
CA GLU A 424 1.41 25.52 16.84
C GLU A 424 1.98 24.12 16.58
N ASP A 425 2.10 23.34 17.68
CA ASP A 425 2.49 21.93 17.55
C ASP A 425 1.37 21.12 16.90
N VAL A 426 1.67 20.55 15.73
CA VAL A 426 0.76 19.75 14.89
C VAL A 426 1.26 18.34 14.80
N ARG A 427 0.37 17.39 15.08
CA ARG A 427 0.69 15.97 15.12
C ARG A 427 0.19 15.25 13.87
N PRO A 428 0.82 14.16 13.44
CA PRO A 428 0.23 13.24 12.46
C PRO A 428 -1.20 12.84 12.86
N GLY A 429 -2.12 12.93 11.90
CA GLY A 429 -3.55 12.69 12.12
C GLY A 429 -4.35 13.93 12.54
N ASP A 430 -3.73 15.05 12.94
CA ASP A 430 -4.42 16.32 13.09
C ASP A 430 -4.82 16.88 11.70
N VAL A 431 -5.77 17.80 11.66
CA VAL A 431 -6.25 18.40 10.42
C VAL A 431 -5.87 19.88 10.38
N VAL A 432 -5.22 20.29 9.28
CA VAL A 432 -4.82 21.67 9.06
C VAL A 432 -5.60 22.24 7.89
N THR A 433 -6.23 23.39 8.07
CA THR A 433 -6.94 24.13 7.02
C THR A 433 -5.96 25.09 6.35
N VAL A 434 -5.80 24.96 5.03
CA VAL A 434 -4.84 25.75 4.25
C VAL A 434 -5.44 26.27 2.97
N GLU A 435 -4.97 27.43 2.50
CA GLU A 435 -5.26 27.95 1.16
C GLU A 435 -4.19 27.46 0.19
N ILE A 436 -4.58 26.89 -0.93
CA ILE A 436 -3.65 26.41 -1.96
C ILE A 436 -3.11 27.60 -2.76
N THR A 437 -1.81 27.79 -2.74
CA THR A 437 -1.11 28.93 -3.41
C THR A 437 -0.45 28.53 -4.73
N TYR A 438 -0.08 27.23 -4.89
CA TYR A 438 0.57 26.73 -6.08
C TYR A 438 0.21 25.27 -6.36
N ALA A 439 0.25 24.89 -7.64
CA ALA A 439 -0.03 23.54 -8.10
C ALA A 439 1.12 23.01 -8.98
N ALA A 440 1.58 21.80 -8.66
CA ALA A 440 2.43 20.97 -9.51
C ALA A 440 1.66 19.75 -10.04
N PRO A 441 2.17 19.01 -11.01
CA PRO A 441 1.47 17.84 -11.56
C PRO A 441 1.08 16.78 -10.50
N HIS A 442 1.90 16.61 -9.45
CA HIS A 442 1.73 15.53 -8.48
C HIS A 442 1.45 15.99 -7.05
N HIS A 443 1.44 17.29 -6.78
CA HIS A 443 1.18 17.84 -5.45
C HIS A 443 0.70 19.28 -5.52
N LEU A 444 0.15 19.73 -4.40
CA LEU A 444 -0.27 21.10 -4.17
C LEU A 444 0.66 21.72 -3.12
N LEU A 445 0.84 23.04 -3.18
CA LEU A 445 1.54 23.82 -2.17
C LEU A 445 0.59 24.83 -1.53
N ALA A 446 0.72 24.99 -0.24
CA ALA A 446 0.09 26.03 0.55
C ALA A 446 1.18 26.80 1.30
N GLU A 447 1.55 27.95 0.75
CA GLU A 447 2.55 28.85 1.35
C GLU A 447 1.85 29.92 2.16
N GLY A 448 2.41 30.23 3.32
CA GLY A 448 1.81 31.15 4.28
C GLY A 448 1.31 30.45 5.54
N ALA A 449 0.84 31.21 6.50
CA ALA A 449 0.30 30.67 7.74
C ALA A 449 -0.98 29.88 7.46
N PRO A 450 -1.14 28.67 8.01
CA PRO A 450 -2.39 27.94 7.96
C PRO A 450 -3.57 28.77 8.53
N LEU A 451 -4.73 28.56 7.98
CA LEU A 451 -5.96 29.24 8.39
C LEU A 451 -6.52 28.71 9.72
N GLY A 452 -6.16 27.47 10.07
CA GLY A 452 -6.55 26.85 11.33
C GLY A 452 -5.97 25.46 11.51
N VAL A 453 -5.89 25.03 12.76
CA VAL A 453 -5.46 23.69 13.17
C VAL A 453 -6.58 23.08 14.02
N ARG A 454 -7.05 21.90 13.61
CA ARG A 454 -8.01 21.10 14.37
C ARG A 454 -7.32 19.88 14.97
N ARG A 455 -7.20 19.89 16.30
CA ARG A 455 -6.74 18.72 17.06
C ARG A 455 -7.75 17.58 16.92
N THR A 456 -7.25 16.37 16.73
CA THR A 456 -8.07 15.19 16.51
C THR A 456 -7.77 14.08 17.50
N ARG A 457 -8.71 13.15 17.66
CA ARG A 457 -8.50 11.90 18.41
C ARG A 457 -7.35 11.06 17.82
N SER A 458 -7.14 11.18 16.50
CA SER A 458 -6.07 10.51 15.80
C SER A 458 -4.69 11.06 16.15
N GLY A 459 -4.57 12.39 16.29
CA GLY A 459 -3.36 13.02 16.81
C GLY A 459 -3.07 12.61 18.26
N ASP A 460 -4.10 12.49 19.11
CA ASP A 460 -3.96 12.00 20.49
C ASP A 460 -3.49 10.53 20.51
N ALA A 461 -4.04 9.69 19.63
CA ALA A 461 -3.63 8.29 19.50
C ALA A 461 -2.17 8.15 19.00
N TRP A 462 -1.77 9.00 18.06
CA TRP A 462 -0.39 9.05 17.56
C TRP A 462 0.58 9.44 18.68
N GLU A 463 0.29 10.50 19.41
CA GLU A 463 1.10 10.99 20.52
C GLU A 463 1.25 9.94 21.62
N LYS A 464 0.15 9.29 22.01
CA LYS A 464 0.15 8.18 22.97
C LYS A 464 1.01 7.00 22.51
N ARG A 465 0.89 6.63 21.24
CA ARG A 465 1.68 5.53 20.64
C ARG A 465 3.17 5.86 20.63
N THR A 466 3.54 7.06 20.17
CA THR A 466 4.93 7.53 20.10
C THR A 466 5.57 7.59 21.48
N ALA A 467 4.83 8.11 22.49
CA ALA A 467 5.28 8.13 23.87
C ALA A 467 5.47 6.69 24.44
N ALA A 468 4.58 5.78 24.13
CA ALA A 468 4.69 4.37 24.55
C ALA A 468 5.87 3.65 23.86
N GLU A 469 6.15 3.98 22.62
CA GLU A 469 7.32 3.43 21.90
C GLU A 469 8.63 3.99 22.44
N ALA A 470 8.68 5.29 22.75
CA ALA A 470 9.85 5.93 23.38
C ALA A 470 10.10 5.44 24.80
N ALA A 471 9.04 5.06 25.54
CA ALA A 471 9.16 4.51 26.90
C ALA A 471 9.58 3.02 26.95
N LYS A 472 9.55 2.31 25.82
CA LYS A 472 10.08 0.94 25.76
C LYS A 472 11.58 1.02 26.06
N PRO A 473 12.13 0.28 27.04
CA PRO A 473 13.55 0.30 27.32
C PRO A 473 14.29 -0.12 26.05
N ALA A 474 15.18 0.73 25.57
CA ALA A 474 16.20 0.33 24.60
C ALA A 474 16.83 -0.92 25.18
N GLY A 475 16.78 -2.04 24.45
CA GLY A 475 17.31 -3.31 24.95
C GLY A 475 18.69 -3.06 25.57
N VAL A 476 18.81 -3.31 26.87
CA VAL A 476 20.08 -3.12 27.58
C VAL A 476 21.06 -4.08 26.91
N MET A 477 21.93 -3.57 26.07
CA MET A 477 23.16 -4.26 25.71
C MET A 477 23.94 -4.41 27.02
N LEU A 478 23.84 -5.52 27.66
CA LEU A 478 24.79 -5.97 28.68
C LEU A 478 26.11 -6.23 27.95
N GLY A 479 26.80 -5.14 27.58
CA GLY A 479 28.19 -5.21 27.19
C GLY A 479 28.95 -5.70 28.38
N LEU A 480 29.42 -6.93 28.34
CA LEU A 480 30.53 -7.36 29.19
C LEU A 480 31.67 -6.33 28.97
N PRO A 481 32.25 -5.74 30.01
CA PRO A 481 33.42 -4.88 29.86
C PRO A 481 34.51 -5.69 29.19
N GLY A 482 34.85 -5.35 27.94
CA GLY A 482 35.99 -5.96 27.26
C GLY A 482 37.25 -5.66 28.03
N ILE A 483 37.88 -6.69 28.58
CA ILE A 483 39.22 -6.58 29.16
C ILE A 483 40.16 -6.23 28.01
N GLY A 484 40.67 -4.99 27.99
CA GLY A 484 41.77 -4.62 27.15
C GLY A 484 41.58 -3.60 26.01
N ALA A 485 40.71 -2.59 26.15
CA ALA A 485 40.80 -1.44 25.27
C ALA A 485 41.81 -0.41 25.84
N PRO A 486 42.85 0.04 25.09
CA PRO A 486 43.72 1.09 25.55
C PRO A 486 42.97 2.42 25.62
N ALA A 487 43.24 3.20 26.66
CA ALA A 487 42.67 4.50 26.87
C ALA A 487 42.92 5.43 25.64
N PRO A 488 41.99 6.27 25.25
CA PRO A 488 42.23 7.26 24.19
C PRO A 488 43.33 8.25 24.60
N LEU A 489 44.28 8.42 23.73
CA LEU A 489 45.34 9.44 23.89
C LEU A 489 44.73 10.83 23.92
N PRO A 490 45.24 11.74 24.77
CA PRO A 490 44.78 13.12 24.81
C PRO A 490 45.05 13.81 23.47
N ALA A 491 44.09 14.59 23.00
CA ALA A 491 44.19 15.34 21.76
C ALA A 491 45.39 16.31 21.85
N ALA A 492 46.34 16.15 20.92
CA ALA A 492 47.45 17.10 20.76
C ALA A 492 46.91 18.47 20.32
N SER A 493 47.21 19.48 21.09
CA SER A 493 46.97 20.88 20.73
C SER A 493 47.77 21.21 19.47
N ALA A 494 47.08 21.64 18.43
CA ALA A 494 47.71 22.14 17.21
C ALA A 494 48.47 23.48 17.52
N PRO A 495 49.71 23.66 17.03
CA PRO A 495 50.39 24.92 17.11
C PRO A 495 49.75 25.91 16.13
N GLY A 496 49.47 27.10 16.63
CA GLY A 496 49.03 28.24 15.82
C GLY A 496 50.07 28.60 14.77
N CYS A 497 49.64 28.73 13.53
CA CYS A 497 50.39 29.41 12.49
C CYS A 497 49.89 30.83 12.44
N GLY A 498 50.73 31.75 12.91
CA GLY A 498 50.57 33.15 12.64
C GLY A 498 51.28 33.51 11.35
N CYS A 499 50.78 34.59 10.76
CA CYS A 499 51.44 35.58 9.93
C CYS A 499 51.78 35.28 8.48
N ASP A 500 51.46 36.04 7.68
CA ASP A 500 51.65 37.34 7.00
C ASP A 500 50.81 37.34 5.73
#